data_45f84659e8b3120e0a26b8e530662c9d
#
_entry.id   45f84659e8b3120e0a26b8e530662c9d
#
_cell.length_a   1.000
_cell.length_b   1.000
_cell.length_c   1.000
_cell.angle_alpha   90.00
_cell.angle_beta   90.00
_cell.angle_gamma   90.00
#
_symmetry.space_group_name_H-M   'P 1'
#
loop_
_entity.id
_entity.type
_entity.pdbx_description
1 polymer ?
#
loop_
_entity_poly.entity_id
_entity_poly.type
_entity_poly.pdbx_seq_one_letter_code
_entity_poly.pdbx_strand_id
1 'polypeptide(L)'
;FGSSQESTIGEGDYSQSLVTINDASVYGDGSLTLAKGNNSFAVLNLQDNAVTNANNISLATGLGSKAIVNVSNMNSGQFNPVSMGAGDGYAEVNFDGVNGYTLSTNFICMDSGSCADTVINVNRGTVSLSGTNDWKGQINVYDGTRLDARGNDAVDGILNVSKEAQVDFNGYSQHMTGIDNKGMIYLSDGSASSDVYLDKDYVAHDGSGVQFGIFGQKEADVMHVKGDTSGSSGIVVTTNSKNKIKKGGDILLVEVNGDSSGSFYLNSLIKNGKEYKVTGDYIDVGAWEYALNKKRKNWYLSVDMRPEPGAFINNSKSMLDMFALQRYDIPGQHRYPTLFENLYNNGMWIQFN
;
A
#
# COMPACT_ATOMS: atom_id res chain seq x y z
N PHE A 1 -24.31 13.04 -30.03
CA PHE A 1 -24.31 11.57 -30.04
C PHE A 1 -25.73 11.12 -29.70
N GLY A 2 -26.32 10.23 -30.52
CA GLY A 2 -27.68 9.72 -30.28
C GLY A 2 -27.66 8.61 -29.21
N SER A 3 -28.76 8.48 -28.48
CA SER A 3 -28.95 7.42 -27.50
C SER A 3 -28.82 6.05 -28.18
N SER A 4 -28.01 5.15 -27.59
CA SER A 4 -27.78 3.77 -27.98
C SER A 4 -26.96 3.51 -29.28
N GLN A 5 -26.28 4.49 -29.85
CA GLN A 5 -25.35 4.26 -30.97
C GLN A 5 -23.88 4.39 -30.53
N GLU A 6 -23.03 3.58 -31.15
CA GLU A 6 -21.58 3.70 -31.03
C GLU A 6 -21.13 4.98 -31.75
N SER A 7 -20.33 5.80 -31.08
CA SER A 7 -19.61 6.92 -31.68
C SER A 7 -18.14 6.54 -31.82
N THR A 8 -17.57 6.80 -33.02
CA THR A 8 -16.19 6.37 -33.28
C THR A 8 -15.31 7.57 -33.62
N ILE A 9 -14.11 7.56 -33.10
CA ILE A 9 -13.01 8.48 -33.41
C ILE A 9 -11.88 7.64 -34.01
N GLY A 10 -11.58 7.81 -35.31
CA GLY A 10 -10.58 7.00 -36.00
C GLY A 10 -11.10 5.61 -36.43
N GLU A 11 -12.18 5.59 -37.22
CA GLU A 11 -12.83 4.35 -37.64
C GLU A 11 -12.11 3.66 -38.81
N GLY A 12 -11.59 4.42 -39.77
CA GLY A 12 -10.91 3.87 -40.93
C GLY A 12 -9.49 3.39 -40.65
N ASP A 13 -9.04 2.39 -41.38
CA ASP A 13 -7.64 1.94 -41.33
C ASP A 13 -6.69 3.10 -41.65
N TYR A 14 -5.57 3.20 -40.91
CA TYR A 14 -4.58 4.26 -41.03
C TYR A 14 -5.15 5.68 -40.78
N SER A 15 -6.35 5.82 -40.21
CA SER A 15 -6.93 7.12 -39.91
C SER A 15 -6.17 7.80 -38.76
N GLN A 16 -6.13 9.12 -38.82
CA GLN A 16 -5.59 9.97 -37.71
C GLN A 16 -6.67 10.94 -37.28
N SER A 17 -6.99 10.94 -36.00
CA SER A 17 -8.07 11.76 -35.44
C SER A 17 -7.66 12.43 -34.14
N LEU A 18 -7.96 13.71 -34.06
CA LEU A 18 -7.77 14.48 -32.82
C LEU A 18 -9.09 15.19 -32.49
N VAL A 19 -9.61 14.93 -31.30
CA VAL A 19 -10.79 15.60 -30.78
C VAL A 19 -10.40 16.27 -29.47
N THR A 20 -10.70 17.56 -29.35
CA THR A 20 -10.51 18.32 -28.10
C THR A 20 -11.86 18.86 -27.65
N ILE A 21 -12.20 18.57 -26.41
CA ILE A 21 -13.38 19.08 -25.73
C ILE A 21 -12.86 19.95 -24.59
N ASN A 22 -13.12 21.25 -24.70
CA ASN A 22 -12.69 22.22 -23.71
C ASN A 22 -13.92 23.02 -23.28
N ASP A 23 -14.17 23.08 -21.98
CA ASP A 23 -15.27 23.85 -21.36
C ASP A 23 -16.64 23.58 -22.01
N ALA A 24 -16.85 22.33 -22.46
CA ALA A 24 -18.03 21.91 -23.21
C ALA A 24 -18.50 20.52 -22.76
N SER A 25 -19.79 20.24 -22.98
CA SER A 25 -20.37 18.96 -22.59
C SER A 25 -20.72 18.15 -23.86
N VAL A 26 -20.35 16.87 -23.81
CA VAL A 26 -20.73 15.88 -24.82
C VAL A 26 -21.62 14.86 -24.14
N TYR A 27 -22.90 14.88 -24.51
CA TYR A 27 -23.89 13.97 -23.95
C TYR A 27 -24.18 12.82 -24.90
N GLY A 28 -24.17 11.62 -24.40
CA GLY A 28 -24.60 10.40 -25.11
C GLY A 28 -24.59 9.22 -24.17
N ASP A 29 -25.70 8.51 -24.11
CA ASP A 29 -25.83 7.27 -23.32
C ASP A 29 -25.18 6.06 -24.04
N GLY A 30 -24.45 6.31 -25.13
CA GLY A 30 -23.84 5.30 -25.97
C GLY A 30 -22.39 4.96 -25.61
N SER A 31 -21.80 4.11 -26.43
CA SER A 31 -20.38 3.80 -26.36
C SER A 31 -19.55 4.74 -27.25
N LEU A 32 -18.32 4.99 -26.82
CA LEU A 32 -17.32 5.74 -27.58
C LEU A 32 -16.14 4.83 -27.89
N THR A 33 -15.79 4.69 -29.17
CA THR A 33 -14.62 3.92 -29.60
C THR A 33 -13.55 4.85 -30.15
N LEU A 34 -12.34 4.74 -29.67
CA LEU A 34 -11.15 5.47 -30.13
C LEU A 34 -10.22 4.50 -30.86
N ALA A 35 -9.79 4.87 -32.06
CA ALA A 35 -8.86 4.10 -32.88
C ALA A 35 -9.39 2.68 -33.19
N LYS A 36 -10.52 2.60 -33.92
CA LYS A 36 -11.19 1.35 -34.29
C LYS A 36 -10.54 0.67 -35.47
N GLY A 37 -10.08 1.44 -36.45
CA GLY A 37 -9.43 0.88 -37.66
C GLY A 37 -8.02 0.35 -37.36
N ASN A 38 -7.55 -0.58 -38.18
CA ASN A 38 -6.18 -1.09 -38.08
C ASN A 38 -5.16 0.02 -38.33
N ASN A 39 -4.08 0.04 -37.53
CA ASN A 39 -3.05 1.07 -37.59
C ASN A 39 -3.60 2.50 -37.50
N SER A 40 -4.80 2.69 -36.96
CA SER A 40 -5.39 4.01 -36.76
C SER A 40 -4.82 4.67 -35.51
N PHE A 41 -4.88 6.02 -35.47
CA PHE A 41 -4.44 6.81 -34.31
C PHE A 41 -5.53 7.80 -33.91
N ALA A 42 -5.96 7.75 -32.65
CA ALA A 42 -6.96 8.66 -32.15
C ALA A 42 -6.53 9.29 -30.81
N VAL A 43 -6.74 10.60 -30.67
CA VAL A 43 -6.51 11.35 -29.44
C VAL A 43 -7.79 12.04 -29.02
N LEU A 44 -8.18 11.86 -27.78
CA LEU A 44 -9.26 12.59 -27.13
C LEU A 44 -8.69 13.44 -26.00
N ASN A 45 -8.77 14.76 -26.11
CA ASN A 45 -8.42 15.68 -25.06
C ASN A 45 -9.67 16.18 -24.36
N LEU A 46 -9.73 16.01 -23.05
CA LEU A 46 -10.76 16.52 -22.17
C LEU A 46 -10.12 17.55 -21.23
N GLN A 47 -10.56 18.81 -21.31
CA GLN A 47 -9.89 19.89 -20.62
C GLN A 47 -10.89 20.76 -19.85
N ASP A 48 -10.44 21.30 -18.71
CA ASP A 48 -11.13 22.26 -17.86
C ASP A 48 -12.52 21.75 -17.41
N ASN A 49 -13.62 22.35 -17.87
CA ASN A 49 -14.98 21.91 -17.52
C ASN A 49 -15.62 20.96 -18.53
N ALA A 50 -14.82 20.23 -19.30
CA ALA A 50 -15.35 19.23 -20.21
C ALA A 50 -16.16 18.17 -19.48
N VAL A 51 -17.32 17.83 -20.01
CA VAL A 51 -18.17 16.75 -19.47
C VAL A 51 -18.44 15.73 -20.57
N THR A 52 -18.24 14.46 -20.29
CA THR A 52 -18.61 13.37 -21.18
C THR A 52 -19.37 12.30 -20.43
N ASN A 53 -20.50 11.89 -20.96
CA ASN A 53 -21.39 10.89 -20.39
C ASN A 53 -21.35 9.57 -21.18
N ALA A 54 -20.26 9.28 -21.89
CA ALA A 54 -20.10 7.98 -22.53
C ALA A 54 -20.05 6.89 -21.47
N ASN A 55 -20.96 5.90 -21.55
CA ASN A 55 -21.00 4.81 -20.56
C ASN A 55 -19.82 3.86 -20.72
N ASN A 56 -19.48 3.51 -21.96
CA ASN A 56 -18.38 2.61 -22.25
C ASN A 56 -17.42 3.28 -23.22
N ILE A 57 -16.13 3.21 -22.93
CA ILE A 57 -15.08 3.71 -23.81
C ILE A 57 -14.20 2.55 -24.23
N SER A 58 -14.12 2.31 -25.53
CA SER A 58 -13.24 1.29 -26.13
C SER A 58 -12.03 1.97 -26.75
N LEU A 59 -10.84 1.52 -26.39
CA LEU A 59 -9.58 2.12 -26.79
C LEU A 59 -8.78 1.17 -27.66
N ALA A 60 -8.26 1.67 -28.79
CA ALA A 60 -7.33 0.95 -29.65
C ALA A 60 -7.80 -0.46 -30.01
N THR A 61 -9.03 -0.58 -30.52
CA THR A 61 -9.64 -1.89 -30.87
C THR A 61 -9.12 -2.48 -32.16
N GLY A 62 -8.52 -1.68 -33.03
CA GLY A 62 -7.91 -2.15 -34.26
C GLY A 62 -6.48 -2.67 -34.02
N LEU A 63 -6.08 -3.68 -34.81
CA LEU A 63 -4.72 -4.21 -34.73
C LEU A 63 -3.68 -3.14 -35.07
N GLY A 64 -2.68 -2.98 -34.19
CA GLY A 64 -1.63 -1.96 -34.32
C GLY A 64 -2.13 -0.51 -34.19
N SER A 65 -3.36 -0.30 -33.74
CA SER A 65 -3.92 1.02 -33.52
C SER A 65 -3.38 1.66 -32.21
N LYS A 66 -3.54 2.97 -32.09
CA LYS A 66 -3.15 3.72 -30.87
C LYS A 66 -4.24 4.69 -30.46
N ALA A 67 -4.69 4.59 -29.20
CA ALA A 67 -5.66 5.51 -28.61
C ALA A 67 -5.07 6.22 -27.40
N ILE A 68 -5.23 7.53 -27.32
CA ILE A 68 -4.79 8.34 -26.19
C ILE A 68 -5.98 9.14 -25.65
N VAL A 69 -6.21 9.09 -24.36
CA VAL A 69 -7.16 9.94 -23.66
C VAL A 69 -6.39 10.84 -22.68
N ASN A 70 -6.47 12.14 -22.85
CA ASN A 70 -5.88 13.12 -21.95
C ASN A 70 -6.99 13.82 -21.16
N VAL A 71 -6.90 13.71 -19.83
CA VAL A 71 -7.82 14.33 -18.87
C VAL A 71 -7.03 15.40 -18.12
N SER A 72 -7.34 16.67 -18.35
CA SER A 72 -6.58 17.76 -17.74
C SER A 72 -7.45 18.83 -17.11
N ASN A 73 -7.06 19.30 -15.92
CA ASN A 73 -7.72 20.35 -15.14
C ASN A 73 -9.22 20.10 -14.89
N MET A 74 -9.63 18.84 -14.77
CA MET A 74 -11.02 18.44 -14.59
C MET A 74 -11.36 18.15 -13.13
N ASN A 75 -12.61 18.32 -12.77
CA ASN A 75 -13.15 17.95 -11.47
C ASN A 75 -13.77 16.57 -11.49
N SER A 76 -13.86 15.94 -10.33
CA SER A 76 -14.48 14.64 -10.15
C SER A 76 -15.92 14.61 -10.71
N GLY A 77 -16.26 13.55 -11.45
CA GLY A 77 -17.57 13.34 -12.05
C GLY A 77 -17.77 13.91 -13.45
N GLN A 78 -16.83 14.67 -13.98
CA GLN A 78 -16.92 15.20 -15.34
C GLN A 78 -16.54 14.16 -16.41
N PHE A 79 -15.66 13.22 -16.06
CA PHE A 79 -15.29 12.08 -16.90
C PHE A 79 -15.27 10.83 -16.01
N ASN A 80 -16.28 9.99 -16.12
CA ASN A 80 -16.40 8.81 -15.30
C ASN A 80 -17.21 7.73 -16.06
N PRO A 81 -16.64 7.15 -17.12
CA PRO A 81 -17.30 6.07 -17.84
C PRO A 81 -17.47 4.85 -16.92
N VAL A 82 -18.51 4.04 -17.15
CA VAL A 82 -18.73 2.78 -16.40
C VAL A 82 -17.60 1.80 -16.66
N SER A 83 -17.13 1.74 -17.91
CA SER A 83 -15.96 0.93 -18.25
C SER A 83 -15.10 1.57 -19.33
N MET A 84 -13.80 1.31 -19.25
CA MET A 84 -12.82 1.60 -20.29
C MET A 84 -12.13 0.30 -20.68
N GLY A 85 -12.28 -0.11 -21.93
CA GLY A 85 -11.69 -1.35 -22.43
C GLY A 85 -10.57 -1.05 -23.43
N ALA A 86 -9.42 -1.71 -23.28
CA ALA A 86 -8.37 -1.71 -24.28
C ALA A 86 -8.48 -2.97 -25.16
N GLY A 87 -8.34 -2.77 -26.47
CA GLY A 87 -8.30 -3.85 -27.46
C GLY A 87 -6.86 -4.28 -27.81
N ASP A 88 -6.65 -4.72 -29.05
CA ASP A 88 -5.37 -5.27 -29.55
C ASP A 88 -4.28 -4.22 -29.81
N GLY A 89 -4.61 -2.93 -29.69
CA GLY A 89 -3.68 -1.82 -29.91
C GLY A 89 -3.11 -1.24 -28.61
N TYR A 90 -2.34 -0.17 -28.75
CA TYR A 90 -1.79 0.59 -27.63
C TYR A 90 -2.83 1.58 -27.09
N ALA A 91 -3.14 1.50 -25.82
CA ALA A 91 -4.04 2.45 -25.14
C ALA A 91 -3.33 3.21 -24.02
N GLU A 92 -3.57 4.52 -23.96
CA GLU A 92 -2.95 5.40 -22.97
C GLU A 92 -3.98 6.35 -22.37
N VAL A 93 -4.02 6.47 -21.05
CA VAL A 93 -4.89 7.41 -20.33
C VAL A 93 -4.01 8.28 -19.43
N ASN A 94 -4.05 9.59 -19.67
CA ASN A 94 -3.22 10.56 -18.97
C ASN A 94 -4.08 11.47 -18.08
N PHE A 95 -3.76 11.55 -16.81
CA PHE A 95 -4.35 12.49 -15.84
C PHE A 95 -3.36 13.60 -15.52
N ASP A 96 -3.71 14.84 -15.83
CA ASP A 96 -2.85 16.00 -15.62
C ASP A 96 -3.60 17.16 -14.95
N GLY A 97 -3.15 17.57 -13.76
CA GLY A 97 -3.75 18.68 -13.02
C GLY A 97 -5.11 18.37 -12.40
N VAL A 98 -5.41 17.12 -12.12
CA VAL A 98 -6.65 16.69 -11.48
C VAL A 98 -6.47 16.66 -9.96
N ASN A 99 -7.32 17.37 -9.22
CA ASN A 99 -7.29 17.40 -7.77
C ASN A 99 -8.44 16.56 -7.19
N GLY A 100 -8.09 15.44 -6.54
CA GLY A 100 -9.07 14.57 -5.89
C GLY A 100 -10.04 13.92 -6.88
N TYR A 101 -9.58 13.59 -8.07
CA TYR A 101 -10.38 12.95 -9.11
C TYR A 101 -10.66 11.49 -8.75
N THR A 102 -11.92 11.13 -8.59
CA THR A 102 -12.32 9.73 -8.34
C THR A 102 -12.93 9.14 -9.61
N LEU A 103 -12.31 8.09 -10.11
CA LEU A 103 -12.80 7.26 -11.20
C LEU A 103 -13.47 6.01 -10.64
N SER A 104 -14.77 5.87 -10.87
CA SER A 104 -15.49 4.62 -10.61
C SER A 104 -15.53 3.71 -11.84
N THR A 105 -14.56 3.86 -12.68
CA THR A 105 -14.43 3.17 -13.97
C THR A 105 -13.78 1.81 -13.78
N ASN A 106 -14.34 0.78 -14.40
CA ASN A 106 -13.69 -0.51 -14.52
C ASN A 106 -12.75 -0.48 -15.74
N PHE A 107 -11.46 -0.63 -15.52
CA PHE A 107 -10.50 -0.81 -16.59
C PHE A 107 -10.39 -2.29 -16.92
N ILE A 108 -10.70 -2.65 -18.17
CA ILE A 108 -10.78 -4.04 -18.59
C ILE A 108 -9.93 -4.31 -19.83
N CYS A 109 -9.44 -5.52 -19.96
CA CYS A 109 -8.92 -6.04 -21.21
C CYS A 109 -10.09 -6.57 -22.04
N MET A 110 -10.29 -6.04 -23.24
CA MET A 110 -11.42 -6.44 -24.10
C MET A 110 -11.18 -7.78 -24.79
N ASP A 111 -9.93 -8.15 -25.01
CA ASP A 111 -9.54 -9.42 -25.61
C ASP A 111 -8.64 -10.24 -24.68
N SER A 112 -8.76 -11.56 -24.76
CA SER A 112 -8.09 -12.52 -23.86
C SER A 112 -6.55 -12.58 -24.00
N GLY A 113 -5.95 -11.66 -24.74
CA GLY A 113 -4.58 -11.80 -25.17
C GLY A 113 -3.57 -10.88 -24.51
N SER A 114 -3.75 -9.60 -24.41
CA SER A 114 -2.64 -8.78 -23.90
C SER A 114 -2.92 -7.29 -23.87
N CYS A 115 -3.43 -6.79 -22.78
CA CYS A 115 -3.36 -5.35 -22.49
C CYS A 115 -1.99 -4.94 -21.91
N ALA A 116 -0.94 -5.70 -22.15
CA ALA A 116 0.39 -5.42 -21.61
C ALA A 116 0.98 -4.08 -22.11
N ASP A 117 0.53 -3.62 -23.27
CA ASP A 117 0.97 -2.36 -23.87
C ASP A 117 0.06 -1.17 -23.49
N THR A 118 -0.79 -1.33 -22.48
CA THR A 118 -1.67 -0.27 -22.01
C THR A 118 -1.04 0.51 -20.86
N VAL A 119 -1.31 1.82 -20.78
CA VAL A 119 -0.68 2.70 -19.80
C VAL A 119 -1.70 3.66 -19.19
N ILE A 120 -1.68 3.77 -17.87
CA ILE A 120 -2.33 4.84 -17.11
C ILE A 120 -1.26 5.70 -16.49
N ASN A 121 -1.28 7.00 -16.76
CA ASN A 121 -0.31 7.96 -16.23
C ASN A 121 -1.00 8.95 -15.30
N VAL A 122 -0.51 9.07 -14.06
CA VAL A 122 -0.85 10.13 -13.13
C VAL A 122 0.28 11.16 -13.17
N ASN A 123 0.14 12.17 -14.03
CA ASN A 123 1.20 13.13 -14.31
C ASN A 123 1.22 14.28 -13.30
N ARG A 124 0.05 14.69 -12.77
CA ARG A 124 -0.06 15.77 -11.79
C ARG A 124 -1.36 15.68 -11.01
N GLY A 125 -1.30 15.87 -9.68
CA GLY A 125 -2.46 15.89 -8.81
C GLY A 125 -2.74 14.56 -8.09
N THR A 126 -4.02 14.30 -7.78
CA THR A 126 -4.46 13.09 -7.08
C THR A 126 -5.55 12.40 -7.88
N VAL A 127 -5.35 11.13 -8.15
CA VAL A 127 -6.33 10.25 -8.82
C VAL A 127 -6.74 9.14 -7.87
N SER A 128 -8.03 8.87 -7.76
CA SER A 128 -8.56 7.72 -7.02
C SER A 128 -9.21 6.73 -7.99
N LEU A 129 -8.88 5.46 -7.87
CA LEU A 129 -9.47 4.36 -8.62
C LEU A 129 -10.39 3.54 -7.71
N SER A 130 -11.65 3.34 -8.10
CA SER A 130 -12.63 2.62 -7.28
C SER A 130 -13.28 1.40 -7.96
N GLY A 131 -13.04 1.22 -9.25
CA GLY A 131 -13.52 0.05 -9.97
C GLY A 131 -12.72 -1.21 -9.65
N THR A 132 -13.25 -2.38 -10.01
CA THR A 132 -12.46 -3.61 -10.10
C THR A 132 -11.80 -3.63 -11.48
N ASN A 133 -10.48 -3.70 -11.50
CA ASN A 133 -9.71 -3.58 -12.73
C ASN A 133 -9.10 -4.93 -13.13
N ASP A 134 -9.03 -5.17 -14.44
CA ASP A 134 -8.27 -6.25 -15.07
C ASP A 134 -7.35 -5.61 -16.14
N TRP A 135 -6.62 -4.58 -15.72
CA TRP A 135 -5.74 -3.79 -16.58
C TRP A 135 -4.30 -4.23 -16.39
N LYS A 136 -3.87 -5.22 -17.16
CA LYS A 136 -2.54 -5.86 -16.99
C LYS A 136 -1.36 -5.05 -17.55
N GLY A 137 -1.60 -3.81 -17.96
CA GLY A 137 -0.58 -2.89 -18.44
C GLY A 137 0.21 -2.21 -17.32
N GLN A 138 0.54 -0.94 -17.53
CA GLN A 138 1.33 -0.15 -16.58
C GLN A 138 0.51 0.97 -15.97
N ILE A 139 0.72 1.24 -14.70
CA ILE A 139 0.23 2.42 -13.99
C ILE A 139 1.45 3.20 -13.51
N ASN A 140 1.64 4.40 -14.04
CA ASN A 140 2.77 5.26 -13.69
C ASN A 140 2.28 6.42 -12.81
N VAL A 141 2.84 6.52 -11.60
CA VAL A 141 2.57 7.61 -10.67
C VAL A 141 3.82 8.47 -10.59
N TYR A 142 3.76 9.67 -11.18
CA TYR A 142 4.92 10.54 -11.34
C TYR A 142 5.22 11.39 -10.10
N ASP A 143 6.37 12.05 -10.09
CA ASP A 143 6.87 12.82 -8.97
C ASP A 143 5.85 13.84 -8.43
N GLY A 144 5.67 13.85 -7.11
CA GLY A 144 4.75 14.75 -6.42
C GLY A 144 3.26 14.47 -6.65
N THR A 145 2.92 13.33 -7.26
CA THR A 145 1.53 12.92 -7.48
C THR A 145 1.07 11.84 -6.51
N ARG A 146 -0.25 11.63 -6.48
CA ARG A 146 -0.86 10.63 -5.62
C ARG A 146 -1.89 9.78 -6.35
N LEU A 147 -1.83 8.46 -6.11
CA LEU A 147 -2.82 7.49 -6.52
C LEU A 147 -3.47 6.87 -5.29
N ASP A 148 -4.79 6.92 -5.19
CA ASP A 148 -5.57 6.29 -4.12
C ASP A 148 -6.39 5.12 -4.66
N ALA A 149 -6.32 3.95 -4.02
CA ALA A 149 -7.30 2.90 -4.22
C ALA A 149 -8.54 3.15 -3.35
N ARG A 150 -9.73 2.97 -3.93
CA ARG A 150 -11.03 3.10 -3.25
C ARG A 150 -11.84 1.82 -3.31
N GLY A 151 -11.20 0.69 -3.57
CA GLY A 151 -11.79 -0.64 -3.62
C GLY A 151 -10.72 -1.71 -3.71
N ASN A 152 -11.12 -2.97 -3.45
CA ASN A 152 -10.26 -4.11 -3.70
C ASN A 152 -10.01 -4.25 -5.20
N ASP A 153 -8.80 -4.64 -5.56
CA ASP A 153 -8.38 -4.83 -6.95
C ASP A 153 -8.63 -3.58 -7.85
N ALA A 154 -8.58 -2.40 -7.23
CA ALA A 154 -8.71 -1.14 -7.94
C ALA A 154 -7.42 -0.75 -8.68
N VAL A 155 -6.28 -1.30 -8.28
CA VAL A 155 -4.98 -1.13 -8.92
C VAL A 155 -4.51 -2.49 -9.40
N ASP A 156 -4.31 -2.64 -10.72
CA ASP A 156 -3.83 -3.87 -11.36
C ASP A 156 -2.68 -3.54 -12.32
N GLY A 157 -2.03 -4.57 -12.89
CA GLY A 157 -0.90 -4.42 -13.79
C GLY A 157 0.43 -4.14 -13.05
N ILE A 158 1.36 -3.48 -13.73
CA ILE A 158 2.66 -3.09 -13.17
C ILE A 158 2.56 -1.67 -12.63
N LEU A 159 2.76 -1.51 -11.32
CA LEU A 159 2.73 -0.22 -10.65
C LEU A 159 4.15 0.38 -10.59
N ASN A 160 4.35 1.51 -11.26
CA ASN A 160 5.59 2.27 -11.24
C ASN A 160 5.38 3.54 -10.39
N VAL A 161 6.05 3.61 -9.24
CA VAL A 161 5.96 4.73 -8.30
C VAL A 161 7.24 5.55 -8.38
N SER A 162 7.14 6.77 -8.89
CA SER A 162 8.29 7.68 -9.01
C SER A 162 8.72 8.22 -7.65
N LYS A 163 9.89 8.84 -7.62
CA LYS A 163 10.39 9.53 -6.42
C LYS A 163 9.40 10.63 -6.00
N GLU A 164 9.15 10.76 -4.69
CA GLU A 164 8.18 11.70 -4.13
C GLU A 164 6.70 11.44 -4.51
N ALA A 165 6.41 10.42 -5.32
CA ALA A 165 5.05 9.95 -5.57
C ALA A 165 4.52 9.15 -4.38
N GLN A 166 3.21 9.16 -4.24
CA GLN A 166 2.50 8.44 -3.17
C GLN A 166 1.43 7.54 -3.77
N VAL A 167 1.34 6.33 -3.27
CA VAL A 167 0.24 5.40 -3.57
C VAL A 167 -0.38 4.95 -2.27
N ASP A 168 -1.70 5.07 -2.14
CA ASP A 168 -2.41 4.69 -0.93
C ASP A 168 -3.50 3.68 -1.26
N PHE A 169 -3.37 2.47 -0.74
CA PHE A 169 -4.38 1.44 -0.93
C PHE A 169 -5.54 1.55 0.06
N ASN A 170 -5.47 2.49 1.02
CA ASN A 170 -6.54 2.78 1.97
C ASN A 170 -7.11 1.55 2.71
N GLY A 171 -6.31 0.51 2.91
CA GLY A 171 -6.75 -0.73 3.54
C GLY A 171 -7.51 -1.68 2.62
N TYR A 172 -7.52 -1.45 1.31
CA TYR A 172 -8.08 -2.36 0.32
C TYR A 172 -7.02 -3.31 -0.21
N SER A 173 -7.35 -4.59 -0.30
CA SER A 173 -6.45 -5.59 -0.88
C SER A 173 -6.33 -5.41 -2.39
N GLN A 174 -5.11 -5.63 -2.91
CA GLN A 174 -4.80 -5.43 -4.32
C GLN A 174 -4.09 -6.67 -4.88
N HIS A 175 -4.45 -7.05 -6.12
CA HIS A 175 -3.69 -8.03 -6.90
C HIS A 175 -3.07 -7.33 -8.10
N MET A 176 -1.74 -7.40 -8.19
CA MET A 176 -0.98 -6.71 -9.23
C MET A 176 0.04 -7.65 -9.88
N THR A 177 0.45 -7.29 -11.09
CA THR A 177 1.53 -8.00 -11.77
C THR A 177 2.87 -7.81 -11.04
N GLY A 178 3.21 -6.58 -10.65
CA GLY A 178 4.46 -6.26 -9.96
C GLY A 178 4.56 -4.78 -9.60
N ILE A 179 5.61 -4.42 -8.86
CA ILE A 179 5.85 -3.05 -8.41
C ILE A 179 7.31 -2.65 -8.67
N ASP A 180 7.52 -1.47 -9.28
CA ASP A 180 8.77 -0.72 -9.27
C ASP A 180 8.58 0.53 -8.39
N ASN A 181 9.18 0.52 -7.19
CA ASN A 181 8.95 1.54 -6.18
C ASN A 181 10.18 2.44 -5.96
N LYS A 182 10.02 3.74 -6.24
CA LYS A 182 10.97 4.81 -5.90
C LYS A 182 10.38 5.82 -4.93
N GLY A 183 9.08 5.71 -4.62
CA GLY A 183 8.31 6.62 -3.78
C GLY A 183 7.80 5.96 -2.49
N MET A 184 6.60 6.32 -2.08
CA MET A 184 5.98 5.81 -0.86
C MET A 184 4.66 5.11 -1.14
N ILE A 185 4.52 3.88 -0.65
CA ILE A 185 3.31 3.08 -0.75
C ILE A 185 2.72 2.89 0.65
N TYR A 186 1.44 3.20 0.82
CA TYR A 186 0.68 3.00 2.06
C TYR A 186 -0.31 1.86 1.85
N LEU A 187 -0.19 0.77 2.63
CA LEU A 187 -1.15 -0.33 2.55
C LEU A 187 -2.41 0.03 3.33
N SER A 188 -2.25 0.43 4.58
CA SER A 188 -3.36 0.91 5.41
C SER A 188 -2.89 1.93 6.45
N ASP A 189 -3.86 2.54 7.14
CA ASP A 189 -3.64 3.43 8.28
C ASP A 189 -3.62 2.71 9.64
N GLY A 190 -3.67 1.38 9.63
CA GLY A 190 -3.77 0.56 10.84
C GLY A 190 -5.19 0.35 11.35
N SER A 191 -6.22 0.66 10.56
CA SER A 191 -7.64 0.48 10.93
C SER A 191 -8.25 -0.81 10.38
N ALA A 192 -7.75 -1.30 9.25
CA ALA A 192 -8.16 -2.55 8.61
C ALA A 192 -6.95 -3.24 7.98
N SER A 193 -6.92 -4.57 7.95
CA SER A 193 -5.87 -5.32 7.26
C SER A 193 -6.10 -5.29 5.75
N SER A 194 -5.02 -5.11 5.00
CA SER A 194 -5.01 -5.27 3.55
C SER A 194 -3.83 -6.15 3.13
N ASP A 195 -4.08 -7.01 2.17
CA ASP A 195 -3.03 -7.82 1.58
C ASP A 195 -2.74 -7.36 0.15
N VAL A 196 -1.48 -7.24 -0.19
CA VAL A 196 -1.02 -6.92 -1.54
C VAL A 196 -0.37 -8.16 -2.13
N TYR A 197 -0.90 -8.62 -3.25
CA TYR A 197 -0.41 -9.80 -3.96
C TYR A 197 0.27 -9.38 -5.25
N LEU A 198 1.53 -9.77 -5.42
CA LEU A 198 2.31 -9.53 -6.63
C LEU A 198 2.57 -10.87 -7.32
N ASP A 199 2.14 -10.99 -8.57
CA ASP A 199 2.39 -12.18 -9.39
C ASP A 199 3.85 -12.28 -9.87
N LYS A 200 4.54 -11.12 -9.94
CA LYS A 200 5.96 -10.99 -10.29
C LYS A 200 6.71 -10.25 -9.18
N ASP A 201 7.64 -9.40 -9.55
CA ASP A 201 8.68 -8.85 -8.70
C ASP A 201 8.26 -7.59 -7.94
N TYR A 202 8.91 -7.38 -6.81
CA TYR A 202 8.99 -6.09 -6.13
C TYR A 202 10.40 -5.53 -6.28
N VAL A 203 10.52 -4.46 -7.02
CA VAL A 203 11.78 -3.75 -7.24
C VAL A 203 11.77 -2.47 -6.41
N ALA A 204 12.66 -2.38 -5.44
CA ALA A 204 12.81 -1.20 -4.60
C ALA A 204 14.01 -0.35 -5.04
N HIS A 205 13.92 0.95 -4.81
CA HIS A 205 15.03 1.88 -5.03
C HIS A 205 15.33 2.65 -3.75
N ASP A 206 16.54 3.16 -3.63
CA ASP A 206 16.97 3.92 -2.46
C ASP A 206 16.04 5.11 -2.19
N GLY A 207 15.60 5.21 -0.94
CA GLY A 207 14.65 6.23 -0.50
C GLY A 207 13.18 5.86 -0.69
N SER A 208 12.88 4.72 -1.30
CA SER A 208 11.52 4.19 -1.34
C SER A 208 11.05 3.68 0.02
N GLY A 209 9.73 3.63 0.21
CA GLY A 209 9.14 3.13 1.44
C GLY A 209 7.83 2.40 1.23
N VAL A 210 7.49 1.55 2.20
CA VAL A 210 6.18 0.90 2.32
C VAL A 210 5.69 1.02 3.75
N GLN A 211 4.46 1.48 3.92
CA GLN A 211 3.80 1.54 5.23
C GLN A 211 2.87 0.35 5.42
N PHE A 212 3.04 -0.33 6.53
CA PHE A 212 2.22 -1.45 6.97
C PHE A 212 1.43 -1.10 8.24
N GLY A 213 0.16 -1.43 8.27
CA GLY A 213 -0.67 -1.38 9.47
C GLY A 213 -0.56 -2.65 10.28
N ILE A 214 -0.55 -2.52 11.62
CA ILE A 214 -0.58 -3.65 12.55
C ILE A 214 -1.82 -3.54 13.43
N PHE A 215 -2.63 -4.59 13.46
CA PHE A 215 -3.93 -4.65 14.14
C PHE A 215 -3.91 -5.55 15.37
N GLY A 216 -2.95 -6.48 15.43
CA GLY A 216 -2.83 -7.45 16.51
C GLY A 216 -1.50 -8.19 16.48
N GLN A 217 -1.40 -9.25 17.26
CA GLN A 217 -0.16 -10.00 17.37
C GLN A 217 0.21 -10.80 16.10
N LYS A 218 -0.78 -11.11 15.27
CA LYS A 218 -0.61 -11.84 14.01
C LYS A 218 -1.42 -11.22 12.87
N GLU A 219 -1.99 -10.07 13.12
CA GLU A 219 -2.86 -9.37 12.18
C GLU A 219 -2.15 -8.09 11.76
N ALA A 220 -1.67 -8.07 10.56
CA ALA A 220 -0.99 -6.94 9.93
C ALA A 220 -1.30 -6.97 8.44
N ASP A 221 -1.04 -5.86 7.77
CA ASP A 221 -0.93 -5.86 6.32
C ASP A 221 0.22 -6.75 5.89
N VAL A 222 0.05 -7.46 4.79
CA VAL A 222 1.09 -8.34 4.24
C VAL A 222 1.26 -8.08 2.74
N MET A 223 2.51 -7.96 2.32
CA MET A 223 2.86 -7.97 0.90
C MET A 223 3.36 -9.36 0.51
N HIS A 224 2.62 -10.05 -0.35
CA HIS A 224 2.94 -11.37 -0.88
C HIS A 224 3.58 -11.23 -2.26
N VAL A 225 4.85 -11.55 -2.38
CA VAL A 225 5.62 -11.47 -3.63
C VAL A 225 5.87 -12.88 -4.15
N LYS A 226 5.21 -13.26 -5.24
CA LYS A 226 5.45 -14.57 -5.88
C LYS A 226 6.80 -14.61 -6.62
N GLY A 227 7.18 -13.50 -7.23
CA GLY A 227 8.47 -13.32 -7.88
C GLY A 227 9.60 -12.96 -6.91
N ASP A 228 10.55 -12.20 -7.39
CA ASP A 228 11.76 -11.82 -6.68
C ASP A 228 11.60 -10.45 -5.99
N THR A 229 12.42 -10.22 -4.95
CA THR A 229 12.60 -8.87 -4.40
C THR A 229 14.02 -8.38 -4.63
N SER A 230 14.18 -7.11 -5.00
CA SER A 230 15.48 -6.49 -5.24
C SER A 230 15.54 -5.05 -4.75
N GLY A 231 16.75 -4.51 -4.58
CA GLY A 231 16.99 -3.14 -4.12
C GLY A 231 16.79 -2.94 -2.63
N SER A 232 16.47 -1.72 -2.19
CA SER A 232 16.37 -1.35 -0.78
C SER A 232 15.14 -0.48 -0.52
N SER A 233 14.33 -0.82 0.50
CA SER A 233 13.09 -0.12 0.85
C SER A 233 12.95 0.08 2.36
N GLY A 234 12.54 1.29 2.76
CA GLY A 234 12.18 1.59 4.14
C GLY A 234 10.81 1.03 4.52
N ILE A 235 10.69 0.44 5.71
CA ILE A 235 9.40 0.05 6.27
C ILE A 235 8.96 1.06 7.32
N VAL A 236 7.77 1.60 7.14
CA VAL A 236 7.04 2.37 8.15
C VAL A 236 5.95 1.47 8.72
N VAL A 237 5.87 1.40 10.03
CA VAL A 237 4.84 0.62 10.71
C VAL A 237 3.85 1.55 11.37
N THR A 238 2.56 1.35 11.17
CA THR A 238 1.51 2.09 11.88
C THR A 238 0.69 1.16 12.77
N THR A 239 0.36 1.60 13.99
CA THR A 239 -0.46 0.84 14.92
C THR A 239 -1.24 1.77 15.84
N ASN A 240 -2.38 1.33 16.32
CA ASN A 240 -3.18 2.07 17.28
C ASN A 240 -3.13 1.43 18.69
N SER A 241 -3.55 2.18 19.72
CA SER A 241 -3.47 1.74 21.13
C SER A 241 -4.35 0.55 21.49
N LYS A 242 -5.34 0.23 20.66
CA LYS A 242 -6.24 -0.92 20.89
C LYS A 242 -5.55 -2.24 20.60
N ASN A 243 -4.47 -2.20 19.82
CA ASN A 243 -3.76 -3.38 19.36
C ASN A 243 -2.74 -3.82 20.42
N LYS A 244 -3.05 -4.91 21.12
CA LYS A 244 -2.16 -5.51 22.11
C LYS A 244 -1.15 -6.39 21.39
N ILE A 245 -0.03 -5.83 20.99
CA ILE A 245 1.12 -6.60 20.53
C ILE A 245 1.77 -7.23 21.77
N LYS A 246 1.79 -8.54 21.84
CA LYS A 246 2.37 -9.28 22.98
C LYS A 246 3.85 -9.54 22.72
N LYS A 247 4.62 -9.67 23.84
CA LYS A 247 6.03 -10.04 23.82
C LYS A 247 6.28 -11.34 23.04
N GLY A 248 7.33 -11.37 22.23
CA GLY A 248 7.87 -12.58 21.62
C GLY A 248 7.08 -13.09 20.41
N GLY A 249 6.40 -12.20 19.68
CA GLY A 249 5.72 -12.52 18.42
C GLY A 249 6.43 -11.91 17.22
N ASP A 250 6.65 -12.74 16.19
CA ASP A 250 7.01 -12.24 14.87
C ASP A 250 5.74 -11.95 14.08
N ILE A 251 5.65 -10.77 13.52
CA ILE A 251 4.56 -10.31 12.66
C ILE A 251 5.08 -10.31 11.24
N LEU A 252 4.51 -11.13 10.37
CA LEU A 252 4.86 -11.17 8.96
C LEU A 252 4.45 -9.86 8.29
N LEU A 253 5.36 -9.22 7.55
CA LEU A 253 5.09 -8.04 6.74
C LEU A 253 5.32 -8.29 5.25
N VAL A 254 6.39 -9.02 4.89
CA VAL A 254 6.69 -9.35 3.50
C VAL A 254 6.95 -10.83 3.37
N GLU A 255 6.16 -11.50 2.56
CA GLU A 255 6.35 -12.89 2.16
C GLU A 255 6.94 -12.95 0.75
N VAL A 256 8.04 -13.69 0.57
CA VAL A 256 8.72 -13.81 -0.72
C VAL A 256 8.83 -15.27 -1.11
N ASN A 257 8.28 -15.62 -2.27
CA ASN A 257 8.36 -16.98 -2.80
C ASN A 257 9.56 -17.16 -3.75
N GLY A 258 9.88 -16.13 -4.52
CA GLY A 258 11.05 -16.08 -5.41
C GLY A 258 12.38 -15.86 -4.67
N ASP A 259 13.32 -15.19 -5.30
CA ASP A 259 14.57 -14.81 -4.67
C ASP A 259 14.41 -13.52 -3.85
N SER A 260 14.92 -13.53 -2.63
CA SER A 260 14.83 -12.40 -1.69
C SER A 260 16.17 -11.69 -1.56
N SER A 261 16.70 -11.16 -2.67
CA SER A 261 17.93 -10.36 -2.65
C SER A 261 17.71 -8.93 -2.17
N GLY A 262 16.47 -8.45 -2.23
CA GLY A 262 16.08 -7.15 -1.70
C GLY A 262 16.30 -7.03 -0.20
N SER A 263 16.60 -5.81 0.25
CA SER A 263 16.74 -5.45 1.65
C SER A 263 15.61 -4.54 2.09
N PHE A 264 15.05 -4.83 3.27
CA PHE A 264 14.12 -3.93 3.93
C PHE A 264 14.74 -3.48 5.26
N TYR A 265 14.51 -2.23 5.61
CA TYR A 265 14.95 -1.67 6.89
C TYR A 265 13.82 -0.92 7.57
N LEU A 266 13.76 -1.01 8.90
CA LEU A 266 12.77 -0.28 9.68
C LEU A 266 13.12 1.20 9.64
N ASN A 267 12.19 2.05 9.21
CA ASN A 267 12.39 3.50 9.12
C ASN A 267 11.74 4.23 10.29
N SER A 268 10.46 3.97 10.54
CA SER A 268 9.73 4.55 11.67
C SER A 268 8.56 3.69 12.11
N LEU A 269 8.06 3.97 13.32
CA LEU A 269 6.84 3.41 13.85
C LEU A 269 5.91 4.54 14.27
N ILE A 270 4.69 4.54 13.74
CA ILE A 270 3.65 5.49 14.08
C ILE A 270 2.66 4.82 15.04
N LYS A 271 2.59 5.32 16.28
CA LYS A 271 1.67 4.80 17.29
C LYS A 271 0.77 5.90 17.80
N ASN A 272 -0.54 5.76 17.59
CA ASN A 272 -1.53 6.79 17.94
C ASN A 272 -1.19 8.18 17.38
N GLY A 273 -0.74 8.24 16.14
CA GLY A 273 -0.34 9.48 15.47
C GLY A 273 1.00 10.05 15.90
N LYS A 274 1.71 9.42 16.85
CA LYS A 274 3.07 9.82 17.21
C LYS A 274 4.09 8.96 16.50
N GLU A 275 5.00 9.61 15.78
CA GLU A 275 6.12 8.93 15.11
C GLU A 275 7.29 8.68 16.07
N TYR A 276 7.84 7.48 16.00
CA TYR A 276 9.06 7.05 16.67
C TYR A 276 10.07 6.63 15.61
N LYS A 277 11.26 7.18 15.66
CA LYS A 277 12.33 6.91 14.69
C LYS A 277 13.30 5.85 15.20
N VAL A 278 13.99 5.24 14.27
CA VAL A 278 14.99 4.21 14.53
C VAL A 278 16.15 4.77 15.35
N THR A 279 16.61 3.99 16.34
CA THR A 279 17.84 4.22 17.10
C THR A 279 18.73 2.98 16.94
N GLY A 280 19.69 3.03 16.00
CA GLY A 280 20.42 1.85 15.57
C GLY A 280 19.54 1.00 14.65
N ASP A 281 19.29 -0.28 15.00
CA ASP A 281 18.51 -1.22 14.21
C ASP A 281 17.10 -1.47 14.76
N TYR A 282 16.66 -0.69 15.74
CA TYR A 282 15.39 -0.88 16.44
C TYR A 282 14.70 0.45 16.78
N ILE A 283 13.43 0.35 17.17
CA ILE A 283 12.62 1.48 17.63
C ILE A 283 12.12 1.20 19.05
N ASP A 284 12.42 2.11 19.97
CA ASP A 284 11.97 2.05 21.35
C ASP A 284 10.64 2.76 21.57
N VAL A 285 9.65 2.03 22.10
CA VAL A 285 8.36 2.59 22.47
C VAL A 285 7.97 2.13 23.89
N GLY A 286 8.25 2.95 24.87
CA GLY A 286 8.03 2.59 26.27
C GLY A 286 8.94 1.45 26.72
N ALA A 287 8.36 0.34 27.18
CA ALA A 287 9.10 -0.86 27.59
C ALA A 287 9.39 -1.83 26.43
N TRP A 288 9.02 -1.49 25.21
CA TRP A 288 9.09 -2.37 24.06
C TRP A 288 10.08 -1.88 23.02
N GLU A 289 10.77 -2.82 22.40
CA GLU A 289 11.69 -2.67 21.28
C GLU A 289 11.10 -3.35 20.04
N TYR A 290 11.10 -2.63 18.93
CA TYR A 290 10.61 -3.11 17.64
C TYR A 290 11.78 -3.20 16.68
N ALA A 291 12.00 -4.38 16.10
CA ALA A 291 13.08 -4.62 15.12
C ALA A 291 12.55 -5.36 13.91
N LEU A 292 13.11 -5.05 12.74
CA LEU A 292 12.80 -5.76 11.51
C LEU A 292 13.81 -6.90 11.30
N ASN A 293 13.32 -8.12 11.13
CA ASN A 293 14.18 -9.30 10.99
C ASN A 293 13.84 -10.09 9.73
N LYS A 294 14.87 -10.50 8.99
CA LYS A 294 14.73 -11.43 7.89
C LYS A 294 14.86 -12.87 8.40
N LYS A 295 13.85 -13.70 8.11
CA LYS A 295 13.87 -15.14 8.42
C LYS A 295 13.70 -15.91 7.11
N ARG A 296 14.76 -16.57 6.65
CA ARG A 296 14.85 -17.18 5.31
C ARG A 296 14.63 -16.13 4.22
N LYS A 297 13.49 -16.13 3.55
CA LYS A 297 13.13 -15.21 2.48
C LYS A 297 12.20 -14.08 2.96
N ASN A 298 11.52 -14.26 4.10
CA ASN A 298 10.44 -13.40 4.57
C ASN A 298 10.93 -12.38 5.60
N TRP A 299 10.20 -11.27 5.70
CA TRP A 299 10.51 -10.19 6.63
C TRP A 299 9.44 -10.04 7.69
N TYR A 300 9.88 -9.93 8.94
CA TYR A 300 9.03 -9.91 10.13
C TYR A 300 9.37 -8.73 11.01
N LEU A 301 8.35 -8.11 11.58
CA LEU A 301 8.53 -7.22 12.72
C LEU A 301 8.52 -8.04 14.00
N SER A 302 9.62 -8.01 14.74
CA SER A 302 9.74 -8.60 16.07
C SER A 302 9.50 -7.57 17.14
N VAL A 303 8.83 -7.97 18.23
CA VAL A 303 8.53 -7.10 19.37
C VAL A 303 9.03 -7.76 20.63
N ASP A 304 10.04 -7.18 21.24
CA ASP A 304 10.65 -7.66 22.48
C ASP A 304 10.61 -6.60 23.59
N MET A 305 10.87 -7.06 24.81
CA MET A 305 11.01 -6.16 25.95
C MET A 305 12.43 -5.57 25.93
N ARG A 306 12.53 -4.28 26.10
CA ARG A 306 13.83 -3.61 26.24
C ARG A 306 14.66 -4.24 27.38
N PRO A 307 15.99 -4.28 27.25
CA PRO A 307 16.87 -4.87 28.27
C PRO A 307 16.72 -4.22 29.65
N GLU A 308 16.57 -2.90 29.71
CA GLU A 308 16.55 -2.15 30.98
C GLU A 308 15.33 -2.48 31.84
N PRO A 309 14.07 -2.44 31.34
CA PRO A 309 12.91 -2.90 32.08
C PRO A 309 12.99 -4.39 32.43
N GLY A 310 13.52 -5.22 31.51
CA GLY A 310 13.75 -6.64 31.75
C GLY A 310 14.75 -6.89 32.88
N ALA A 311 15.87 -6.17 32.89
CA ALA A 311 16.86 -6.25 33.96
C ALA A 311 16.29 -5.81 35.31
N PHE A 312 15.52 -4.70 35.35
CA PHE A 312 14.86 -4.23 36.57
C PHE A 312 13.89 -5.27 37.16
N ILE A 313 13.06 -5.88 36.31
CA ILE A 313 12.12 -6.93 36.73
C ILE A 313 12.88 -8.14 37.28
N ASN A 314 13.92 -8.61 36.58
CA ASN A 314 14.72 -9.76 36.99
C ASN A 314 15.49 -9.47 38.29
N ASN A 315 16.09 -8.29 38.44
CA ASN A 315 16.78 -7.89 39.67
C ASN A 315 15.82 -7.81 40.86
N SER A 316 14.62 -7.24 40.63
CA SER A 316 13.59 -7.19 41.66
C SER A 316 13.12 -8.59 42.09
N LYS A 317 12.94 -9.49 41.12
CA LYS A 317 12.59 -10.90 41.41
C LYS A 317 13.73 -11.61 42.19
N SER A 318 14.97 -11.50 41.70
CA SER A 318 16.13 -12.09 42.38
C SER A 318 16.29 -11.59 43.79
N MET A 319 16.03 -10.29 44.02
CA MET A 319 16.04 -9.69 45.37
C MET A 319 14.96 -10.30 46.28
N LEU A 320 13.73 -10.48 45.75
CA LEU A 320 12.63 -11.13 46.46
C LEU A 320 12.96 -12.59 46.78
N ASP A 321 13.53 -13.32 45.83
CA ASP A 321 13.92 -14.72 45.99
C ASP A 321 15.05 -14.83 47.06
N MET A 322 16.01 -13.92 47.04
CA MET A 322 17.08 -13.87 48.07
C MET A 322 16.53 -13.58 49.47
N PHE A 323 15.58 -12.67 49.61
CA PHE A 323 14.91 -12.43 50.87
C PHE A 323 14.10 -13.65 51.35
N ALA A 324 13.44 -14.35 50.42
CA ALA A 324 12.71 -15.57 50.74
C ALA A 324 13.66 -16.68 51.22
N LEU A 325 14.80 -16.89 50.52
CA LEU A 325 15.82 -17.85 50.93
C LEU A 325 16.42 -17.51 52.27
N GLN A 326 16.82 -16.27 52.50
CA GLN A 326 17.35 -15.82 53.80
C GLN A 326 16.36 -16.03 54.96
N ARG A 327 15.06 -15.92 54.64
CA ARG A 327 14.00 -16.18 55.64
C ARG A 327 14.00 -17.64 56.13
N TYR A 328 14.34 -18.60 55.28
CA TYR A 328 14.32 -20.03 55.64
C TYR A 328 15.68 -20.59 56.08
N ASP A 329 16.77 -19.99 55.59
CA ASP A 329 18.12 -20.55 55.79
C ASP A 329 18.90 -19.92 56.95
N ILE A 330 18.40 -18.82 57.56
CA ILE A 330 19.08 -18.20 58.72
C ILE A 330 18.78 -19.01 59.97
N PRO A 331 19.79 -19.61 60.62
CA PRO A 331 19.61 -20.35 61.87
C PRO A 331 19.00 -19.47 62.98
N GLY A 332 17.87 -19.89 63.52
CA GLY A 332 17.19 -19.17 64.60
C GLY A 332 16.02 -18.29 64.20
N GLN A 333 15.78 -18.09 62.91
CA GLN A 333 14.61 -17.33 62.44
C GLN A 333 13.26 -18.00 62.73
N HIS A 334 13.27 -19.33 62.87
CA HIS A 334 12.09 -20.07 63.30
C HIS A 334 11.62 -19.71 64.73
N ARG A 335 12.41 -18.98 65.46
CA ARG A 335 12.04 -18.56 66.83
C ARG A 335 11.10 -17.33 66.87
N TYR A 336 10.93 -16.63 65.74
CA TYR A 336 10.11 -15.41 65.70
C TYR A 336 9.15 -15.41 64.48
N PRO A 337 8.31 -16.42 64.29
CA PRO A 337 7.43 -16.51 63.13
C PRO A 337 6.44 -15.33 63.06
N THR A 338 5.98 -14.85 64.20
CA THR A 338 5.04 -13.72 64.27
C THR A 338 5.63 -12.40 63.82
N LEU A 339 6.95 -12.19 64.03
CA LEU A 339 7.61 -10.97 63.55
C LEU A 339 7.70 -10.94 62.04
N PHE A 340 8.02 -12.05 61.42
CA PHE A 340 8.09 -12.19 59.96
C PHE A 340 6.73 -12.10 59.32
N GLU A 341 5.69 -12.71 59.87
CA GLU A 341 4.34 -12.62 59.36
C GLU A 341 3.81 -11.19 59.40
N ASN A 342 4.09 -10.44 60.49
CA ASN A 342 3.67 -9.03 60.59
C ASN A 342 4.42 -8.12 59.64
N LEU A 343 5.73 -8.34 59.40
CA LEU A 343 6.53 -7.55 58.47
C LEU A 343 6.16 -7.88 57.00
N TYR A 344 5.87 -9.13 56.71
CA TYR A 344 5.43 -9.58 55.39
C TYR A 344 4.07 -9.02 55.05
N ASN A 345 3.12 -9.05 55.97
CA ASN A 345 1.78 -8.50 55.77
C ASN A 345 1.78 -6.97 55.59
N ASN A 346 2.79 -6.28 56.13
CA ASN A 346 2.96 -4.84 55.96
C ASN A 346 3.88 -4.47 54.78
N GLY A 347 4.35 -5.44 53.99
CA GLY A 347 5.16 -5.21 52.78
C GLY A 347 6.56 -4.65 53.02
N MET A 348 7.07 -4.65 54.30
CA MET A 348 8.39 -4.16 54.63
C MET A 348 9.21 -5.17 55.40
N TRP A 349 10.45 -5.41 55.01
CA TRP A 349 11.41 -6.25 55.71
C TRP A 349 12.77 -5.54 55.78
N ILE A 350 13.32 -5.44 56.98
CA ILE A 350 14.62 -4.80 57.23
C ILE A 350 15.46 -5.75 58.07
N GLN A 351 16.66 -6.08 57.60
CA GLN A 351 17.67 -6.81 58.35
C GLN A 351 18.78 -5.84 58.77
N PHE A 352 19.10 -5.82 60.06
CA PHE A 352 20.30 -5.17 60.58
C PHE A 352 21.33 -6.24 60.92
N ASN A 353 22.55 -6.07 60.41
CA ASN A 353 23.72 -6.87 60.82
C ASN A 353 24.36 -6.26 62.03
#